data_76b249e14e94e32e8004a126b74d9966
#
_entry.id   76b249e14e94e32e8004a126b74d9966
#
_cell.length_a   1.000
_cell.length_b   1.000
_cell.length_c   1.000
_cell.angle_alpha   90.00
_cell.angle_beta   90.00
_cell.angle_gamma   90.00
#
_symmetry.space_group_name_H-M   'P 1'
#
loop_
_entity.id
_entity.type
_entity.pdbx_description
1 polymer ?
#
loop_
_entity_poly.entity_id
_entity_poly.type
_entity_poly.pdbx_seq_one_letter_code
_entity_poly.pdbx_strand_id
1 'polypeptide(L)'
;MIGSRRIFAVLATLALQGGSVAAALADGHLDIDYAEIQPLAAESVLLDATRIGDRLVAVGERGHVVWSDDGVQWQQAETVPTRSTLTAVVAVGQRLWAAGHDTVIITSGDQGRTWSRQFFDPERQQAVMDLHFTDEQNGVAIGSYGLYLVTDDGGRSWQDGAVDEENQYHLNAMVRFPDGIRLIAGEAGYSYRSLDDGATWEPLDLPYQGSMWGALITSRGCAVFYGLRGHILQSCDSGDNWVELASGTQASLSGAAEQQGMLVIVGNSGTVLTWSGGGFTTHQLSSGVDLADALPLSGGRFLLVGEGGWHLFPEMDGMPQQGGR
;
A
#
# COMPACT_ATOMS: atom_id res chain seq x y z
N MET A 1 -47.24 57.29 62.97
CA MET A 1 -45.87 57.86 63.03
C MET A 1 -45.00 56.85 62.40
N ILE A 2 -44.18 57.29 61.56
CA ILE A 2 -43.07 56.59 60.85
C ILE A 2 -43.34 56.50 59.37
N GLY A 3 -42.56 57.30 58.64
CA GLY A 3 -42.70 57.57 57.23
C GLY A 3 -42.00 56.54 56.32
N SER A 4 -42.66 56.33 55.23
CA SER A 4 -42.16 55.52 54.12
C SER A 4 -41.29 56.36 53.17
N ARG A 5 -40.02 56.01 53.05
CA ARG A 5 -39.10 56.53 52.00
C ARG A 5 -39.26 55.66 50.78
N ARG A 6 -39.69 56.23 49.70
CA ARG A 6 -39.67 55.63 48.37
C ARG A 6 -38.22 55.70 47.78
N ILE A 7 -37.66 54.55 47.44
CA ILE A 7 -36.40 54.49 46.72
C ILE A 7 -36.74 54.26 45.22
N PHE A 8 -36.35 55.21 44.39
CA PHE A 8 -36.40 55.08 42.96
C PHE A 8 -35.28 54.11 42.47
N ALA A 9 -35.59 52.98 41.85
CA ALA A 9 -34.68 52.16 41.18
C ALA A 9 -34.55 52.63 39.70
N VAL A 10 -33.38 53.09 39.33
CA VAL A 10 -33.02 53.36 37.92
C VAL A 10 -32.61 52.06 37.30
N LEU A 11 -33.42 51.57 36.37
CA LEU A 11 -33.06 50.46 35.51
C LEU A 11 -32.08 50.98 34.43
N ALA A 12 -30.82 50.62 34.54
CA ALA A 12 -29.86 50.78 33.46
C ALA A 12 -29.95 49.56 32.54
N THR A 13 -30.48 49.73 31.35
CA THR A 13 -30.47 48.74 30.26
C THR A 13 -29.09 48.67 29.66
N LEU A 14 -28.33 47.63 30.01
CA LEU A 14 -27.12 47.26 29.31
C LEU A 14 -27.52 46.51 28.01
N ALA A 15 -27.32 47.16 26.86
CA ALA A 15 -27.37 46.52 25.56
C ALA A 15 -26.09 45.65 25.38
N LEU A 16 -26.22 44.33 25.53
CA LEU A 16 -25.19 43.39 25.07
C LEU A 16 -25.17 43.44 23.55
N GLN A 17 -24.15 44.07 23.00
CA GLN A 17 -23.76 43.85 21.61
C GLN A 17 -23.13 42.46 21.52
N GLY A 18 -23.90 41.48 21.04
CA GLY A 18 -23.42 40.17 20.67
C GLY A 18 -22.49 40.29 19.42
N GLY A 19 -21.25 40.50 19.67
CA GLY A 19 -20.26 40.27 18.63
C GLY A 19 -20.16 38.75 18.37
N SER A 20 -20.70 38.30 17.23
CA SER A 20 -20.36 36.98 16.69
C SER A 20 -18.88 36.96 16.42
N VAL A 21 -18.13 36.32 17.29
CA VAL A 21 -16.79 35.84 16.97
C VAL A 21 -17.02 34.63 16.05
N ALA A 22 -17.04 34.88 14.74
CA ALA A 22 -16.82 33.83 13.78
C ALA A 22 -15.40 33.32 14.03
N ALA A 23 -15.30 32.14 14.66
CA ALA A 23 -14.08 31.39 14.66
C ALA A 23 -13.77 31.10 13.19
N ALA A 24 -12.82 31.84 12.63
CA ALA A 24 -12.16 31.43 11.40
C ALA A 24 -11.48 30.11 11.75
N LEU A 25 -12.09 29.01 11.35
CA LEU A 25 -11.38 27.77 11.14
C LEU A 25 -10.28 28.13 10.13
N ALA A 26 -9.08 28.27 10.61
CA ALA A 26 -7.92 28.28 9.75
C ALA A 26 -7.93 26.89 9.10
N ASP A 27 -8.45 26.81 7.87
CA ASP A 27 -8.15 25.73 6.96
C ASP A 27 -6.62 25.75 6.82
N GLY A 28 -5.95 24.91 7.61
CA GLY A 28 -4.56 24.57 7.41
C GLY A 28 -4.47 23.75 6.11
N HIS A 29 -4.69 24.40 4.97
CA HIS A 29 -4.26 23.88 3.69
C HIS A 29 -2.73 23.81 3.77
N LEU A 30 -2.19 22.66 4.18
CA LEU A 30 -0.82 22.33 3.88
C LEU A 30 -0.70 22.46 2.35
N ASP A 31 0.19 23.34 1.91
CA ASP A 31 0.45 23.53 0.49
C ASP A 31 0.69 22.16 -0.14
N ILE A 32 0.00 21.89 -1.26
CA ILE A 32 0.18 20.63 -1.96
C ILE A 32 1.49 20.71 -2.73
N ASP A 33 2.47 19.92 -2.31
CA ASP A 33 3.73 19.77 -3.04
C ASP A 33 3.55 18.67 -4.10
N TYR A 34 3.39 19.08 -5.34
CA TYR A 34 3.15 18.16 -6.45
C TYR A 34 4.44 17.46 -6.90
N ALA A 35 4.32 16.19 -7.31
CA ALA A 35 5.41 15.48 -7.97
C ALA A 35 5.90 16.26 -9.21
N GLU A 36 7.21 16.35 -9.36
CA GLU A 36 7.81 16.99 -10.53
C GLU A 36 7.74 16.07 -11.74
N ILE A 37 7.42 16.63 -12.91
CA ILE A 37 7.51 15.88 -14.16
C ILE A 37 8.99 15.71 -14.52
N GLN A 38 9.43 14.45 -14.60
CA GLN A 38 10.82 14.07 -14.85
C GLN A 38 10.92 13.20 -16.10
N PRO A 39 11.89 13.46 -17.00
CA PRO A 39 12.05 12.66 -18.23
C PRO A 39 12.29 11.17 -17.97
N LEU A 40 12.89 10.84 -16.83
CA LEU A 40 13.27 9.48 -16.45
C LEU A 40 12.44 8.93 -15.28
N ALA A 41 11.22 9.44 -15.07
CA ALA A 41 10.36 8.96 -13.98
C ALA A 41 10.10 7.45 -14.04
N ALA A 42 10.03 6.87 -15.22
CA ALA A 42 9.85 5.43 -15.41
C ALA A 42 11.14 4.59 -15.18
N GLU A 43 12.29 5.25 -15.05
CA GLU A 43 13.58 4.65 -14.70
C GLU A 43 13.97 4.90 -13.24
N SER A 44 13.13 5.61 -12.47
CA SER A 44 13.31 5.82 -11.03
C SER A 44 12.94 4.56 -10.25
N VAL A 45 13.16 4.57 -8.93
CA VAL A 45 12.73 3.44 -8.09
C VAL A 45 11.21 3.36 -8.09
N LEU A 46 10.67 2.24 -8.59
CA LEU A 46 9.26 1.89 -8.53
C LEU A 46 9.07 0.79 -7.47
N LEU A 47 8.03 0.92 -6.65
CA LEU A 47 7.85 0.07 -5.47
C LEU A 47 6.66 -0.88 -5.58
N ASP A 48 5.64 -0.51 -6.34
CA ASP A 48 4.45 -1.33 -6.51
C ASP A 48 3.82 -1.08 -7.89
N ALA A 49 3.10 -2.08 -8.42
CA ALA A 49 2.43 -2.00 -9.70
C ALA A 49 1.08 -2.70 -9.71
N THR A 50 0.13 -2.11 -10.43
CA THR A 50 -1.21 -2.68 -10.61
C THR A 50 -1.69 -2.56 -12.05
N ARG A 51 -2.85 -3.16 -12.32
CA ARG A 51 -3.50 -3.10 -13.63
C ARG A 51 -4.93 -2.59 -13.49
N ILE A 52 -5.30 -1.63 -14.35
CA ILE A 52 -6.67 -1.17 -14.50
C ILE A 52 -7.11 -1.31 -15.97
N GLY A 53 -8.03 -2.23 -16.25
CA GLY A 53 -8.32 -2.66 -17.62
C GLY A 53 -7.07 -3.23 -18.28
N ASP A 54 -6.64 -2.67 -19.42
CA ASP A 54 -5.41 -3.08 -20.11
C ASP A 54 -4.18 -2.27 -19.67
N ARG A 55 -4.38 -1.17 -18.92
CA ARG A 55 -3.32 -0.26 -18.51
C ARG A 55 -2.57 -0.76 -17.28
N LEU A 56 -1.26 -0.68 -17.33
CA LEU A 56 -0.34 -0.87 -16.21
C LEU A 56 -0.10 0.48 -15.53
N VAL A 57 -0.09 0.50 -14.21
CA VAL A 57 0.24 1.68 -13.40
C VAL A 57 1.24 1.26 -12.35
N ALA A 58 2.33 2.01 -12.20
CA ALA A 58 3.33 1.78 -11.17
C ALA A 58 3.62 3.06 -10.40
N VAL A 59 3.97 2.91 -9.12
CA VAL A 59 4.23 4.01 -8.20
C VAL A 59 5.60 3.84 -7.53
N GLY A 60 6.18 4.94 -7.04
CA GLY A 60 7.47 4.86 -6.39
C GLY A 60 7.95 6.15 -5.74
N GLU A 61 9.25 6.35 -5.73
CA GLU A 61 9.89 7.48 -5.09
C GLU A 61 9.40 8.84 -5.61
N ARG A 62 9.50 9.88 -4.76
CA ARG A 62 9.20 11.29 -5.10
C ARG A 62 7.79 11.55 -5.63
N GLY A 63 6.83 10.67 -5.29
CA GLY A 63 5.47 10.75 -5.79
C GLY A 63 5.34 10.36 -7.26
N HIS A 64 6.34 9.69 -7.84
CA HIS A 64 6.26 9.24 -9.21
C HIS A 64 5.13 8.22 -9.37
N VAL A 65 4.25 8.51 -10.29
CA VAL A 65 3.26 7.58 -10.83
C VAL A 65 3.49 7.51 -12.32
N VAL A 66 3.69 6.30 -12.82
CA VAL A 66 3.89 6.06 -14.26
C VAL A 66 2.89 5.03 -14.76
N TRP A 67 2.49 5.15 -16.03
CA TRP A 67 1.55 4.22 -16.64
C TRP A 67 1.96 3.84 -18.06
N SER A 68 1.52 2.66 -18.49
CA SER A 68 1.77 2.12 -19.82
C SER A 68 0.57 1.31 -20.33
N ASP A 69 0.24 1.44 -21.61
CA ASP A 69 -0.79 0.64 -22.27
C ASP A 69 -0.20 -0.62 -22.95
N ASP A 70 1.10 -0.72 -23.09
CA ASP A 70 1.80 -1.82 -23.79
C ASP A 70 2.89 -2.52 -22.96
N GLY A 71 3.20 -1.97 -21.77
CA GLY A 71 4.25 -2.47 -20.87
C GLY A 71 5.67 -2.14 -21.34
N VAL A 72 5.83 -1.31 -22.37
CA VAL A 72 7.13 -0.93 -22.96
C VAL A 72 7.29 0.59 -22.98
N GLN A 73 6.24 1.32 -23.40
CA GLN A 73 6.26 2.77 -23.43
C GLN A 73 5.53 3.30 -22.19
N TRP A 74 6.28 3.97 -21.32
CA TRP A 74 5.79 4.51 -20.07
C TRP A 74 5.68 6.02 -20.11
N GLN A 75 4.64 6.54 -19.49
CA GLN A 75 4.36 7.95 -19.32
C GLN A 75 4.16 8.27 -17.84
N GLN A 76 4.65 9.42 -17.40
CA GLN A 76 4.37 9.90 -16.05
C GLN A 76 2.96 10.50 -15.99
N ALA A 77 2.28 10.32 -14.86
CA ALA A 77 1.01 10.96 -14.55
C ALA A 77 1.15 12.50 -14.63
N GLU A 78 0.12 13.16 -15.17
CA GLU A 78 0.13 14.61 -15.42
C GLU A 78 0.12 15.42 -14.12
N THR A 79 -0.56 14.90 -13.08
CA THR A 79 -0.74 15.58 -11.80
C THR A 79 -0.79 14.56 -10.67
N VAL A 80 0.17 14.62 -9.76
CA VAL A 80 0.22 13.81 -8.54
C VAL A 80 0.42 14.75 -7.34
N PRO A 81 -0.54 14.86 -6.41
CA PRO A 81 -0.56 15.88 -5.35
C PRO A 81 0.27 15.48 -4.12
N THR A 82 1.45 14.94 -4.34
CA THR A 82 2.45 14.61 -3.31
C THR A 82 3.82 14.40 -3.94
N ARG A 83 4.88 14.61 -3.13
CA ARG A 83 6.26 14.18 -3.43
C ARG A 83 6.72 13.07 -2.49
N SER A 84 5.86 12.66 -1.55
CA SER A 84 6.15 11.53 -0.68
C SER A 84 6.29 10.26 -1.51
N THR A 85 7.18 9.38 -1.12
CA THR A 85 7.33 8.06 -1.75
C THR A 85 6.04 7.28 -1.61
N LEU A 86 5.52 6.78 -2.74
CA LEU A 86 4.35 5.92 -2.81
C LEU A 86 4.82 4.46 -2.79
N THR A 87 4.29 3.68 -1.85
CA THR A 87 4.71 2.31 -1.56
C THR A 87 3.71 1.26 -1.99
N ALA A 88 2.45 1.67 -2.21
CA ALA A 88 1.37 0.77 -2.60
C ALA A 88 0.44 1.42 -3.63
N VAL A 89 -0.09 0.61 -4.57
CA VAL A 89 -1.11 1.01 -5.55
C VAL A 89 -2.08 -0.14 -5.80
N VAL A 90 -3.38 0.14 -5.74
CA VAL A 90 -4.43 -0.85 -5.99
C VAL A 90 -5.47 -0.31 -6.96
N ALA A 91 -5.99 -1.20 -7.79
CA ALA A 91 -7.09 -0.92 -8.72
C ALA A 91 -8.31 -1.77 -8.38
N VAL A 92 -9.48 -1.14 -8.20
CA VAL A 92 -10.76 -1.84 -8.03
C VAL A 92 -11.83 -1.12 -8.86
N GLY A 93 -12.54 -1.88 -9.68
CA GLY A 93 -13.52 -1.31 -10.62
C GLY A 93 -12.86 -0.35 -11.61
N GLN A 94 -13.27 0.91 -11.56
CA GLN A 94 -12.73 1.98 -12.42
C GLN A 94 -11.83 2.96 -11.66
N ARG A 95 -11.47 2.65 -10.42
CA ARG A 95 -10.74 3.54 -9.52
C ARG A 95 -9.40 2.96 -9.12
N LEU A 96 -8.44 3.86 -8.95
CA LEU A 96 -7.14 3.57 -8.39
C LEU A 96 -6.95 4.33 -7.08
N TRP A 97 -6.26 3.70 -6.14
CA TRP A 97 -5.71 4.35 -4.95
C TRP A 97 -4.22 4.05 -4.87
N ALA A 98 -3.45 5.02 -4.42
CA ALA A 98 -2.05 4.83 -4.08
C ALA A 98 -1.75 5.51 -2.74
N ALA A 99 -0.82 4.95 -2.00
CA ALA A 99 -0.47 5.45 -0.69
C ALA A 99 1.02 5.25 -0.37
N GLY A 100 1.50 5.91 0.69
CA GLY A 100 2.90 5.77 1.05
C GLY A 100 3.33 6.56 2.29
N HIS A 101 4.53 7.11 2.22
CA HIS A 101 5.12 7.89 3.29
C HIS A 101 4.26 9.11 3.65
N ASP A 102 4.47 9.65 4.87
CA ASP A 102 3.70 10.76 5.42
C ASP A 102 2.19 10.47 5.52
N THR A 103 1.84 9.20 5.57
CA THR A 103 0.46 8.68 5.58
C THR A 103 -0.37 9.30 4.44
N VAL A 104 0.24 9.49 3.27
CA VAL A 104 -0.47 10.03 2.11
C VAL A 104 -1.31 8.95 1.44
N ILE A 105 -2.55 9.29 1.08
CA ILE A 105 -3.42 8.46 0.23
C ILE A 105 -3.99 9.35 -0.87
N ILE A 106 -3.82 8.91 -2.11
CA ILE A 106 -4.29 9.59 -3.32
C ILE A 106 -5.17 8.66 -4.15
N THR A 107 -6.05 9.20 -4.97
CA THR A 107 -6.96 8.42 -5.84
C THR A 107 -6.99 8.98 -7.25
N SER A 108 -7.24 8.10 -8.21
CA SER A 108 -7.48 8.44 -9.63
C SER A 108 -8.75 7.76 -10.14
N GLY A 109 -9.54 8.51 -10.92
CA GLY A 109 -10.72 8.01 -11.63
C GLY A 109 -10.56 8.03 -13.15
N ASP A 110 -9.36 8.31 -13.66
CA ASP A 110 -9.04 8.44 -15.09
C ASP A 110 -7.88 7.52 -15.52
N GLN A 111 -7.81 6.34 -14.88
CA GLN A 111 -6.81 5.30 -15.14
C GLN A 111 -5.38 5.77 -14.88
N GLY A 112 -5.16 6.54 -13.81
CA GLY A 112 -3.84 6.93 -13.36
C GLY A 112 -3.23 8.15 -14.06
N ARG A 113 -3.96 8.87 -14.90
CA ARG A 113 -3.45 10.08 -15.58
C ARG A 113 -3.34 11.26 -14.63
N THR A 114 -4.38 11.48 -13.83
CA THR A 114 -4.40 12.51 -12.79
C THR A 114 -4.84 11.95 -11.46
N TRP A 115 -4.35 12.53 -10.38
CA TRP A 115 -4.59 12.08 -9.03
C TRP A 115 -5.06 13.23 -8.15
N SER A 116 -5.86 12.90 -7.13
CA SER A 116 -6.31 13.82 -6.09
C SER A 116 -5.98 13.25 -4.70
N ARG A 117 -5.54 14.12 -3.79
CA ARG A 117 -5.21 13.74 -2.41
C ARG A 117 -6.49 13.57 -1.60
N GLN A 118 -6.63 12.40 -0.97
CA GLN A 118 -7.74 12.07 -0.10
C GLN A 118 -7.36 12.15 1.39
N PHE A 119 -6.14 11.73 1.71
CA PHE A 119 -5.63 11.75 3.07
C PHE A 119 -4.16 12.17 3.09
N PHE A 120 -3.74 12.88 4.12
CA PHE A 120 -2.34 13.27 4.33
C PHE A 120 -2.14 13.70 5.77
N ASP A 121 -1.30 12.97 6.50
CA ASP A 121 -1.00 13.26 7.89
C ASP A 121 0.48 13.02 8.21
N PRO A 122 1.36 13.96 7.83
CA PRO A 122 2.80 13.82 8.02
C PRO A 122 3.21 13.86 9.50
N GLU A 123 2.36 14.40 10.38
CA GLU A 123 2.67 14.48 11.82
C GLU A 123 2.63 13.10 12.49
N ARG A 124 1.93 12.13 11.90
CA ARG A 124 1.97 10.73 12.35
C ARG A 124 3.35 10.10 12.21
N GLN A 125 4.19 10.58 11.29
CA GLN A 125 5.49 9.99 10.96
C GLN A 125 5.38 8.49 10.63
N GLN A 126 4.26 8.09 10.04
CA GLN A 126 3.96 6.71 9.63
C GLN A 126 3.87 6.63 8.11
N ALA A 127 4.23 5.47 7.57
CA ALA A 127 4.03 5.17 6.16
C ALA A 127 2.91 4.13 6.01
N VAL A 128 2.03 4.32 5.04
CA VAL A 128 1.20 3.22 4.53
C VAL A 128 2.11 2.28 3.78
N MET A 129 2.01 0.98 4.03
CA MET A 129 2.83 -0.06 3.39
C MET A 129 2.01 -0.91 2.43
N ASP A 130 0.72 -1.07 2.70
CA ASP A 130 -0.19 -1.82 1.83
C ASP A 130 -1.62 -1.23 1.86
N LEU A 131 -2.33 -1.38 0.74
CA LEU A 131 -3.70 -0.96 0.52
C LEU A 131 -4.55 -2.13 0.04
N HIS A 132 -5.70 -2.32 0.66
CA HIS A 132 -6.66 -3.33 0.23
C HIS A 132 -8.06 -2.72 0.11
N PHE A 133 -8.68 -2.83 -1.07
CA PHE A 133 -10.06 -2.44 -1.30
C PHE A 133 -10.86 -3.66 -1.75
N THR A 134 -12.02 -3.90 -1.10
CA THR A 134 -12.94 -4.97 -1.50
C THR A 134 -13.88 -4.54 -2.62
N ASP A 135 -14.16 -3.25 -2.67
CA ASP A 135 -14.95 -2.57 -3.70
C ASP A 135 -14.54 -1.09 -3.75
N GLU A 136 -15.23 -0.26 -4.54
CA GLU A 136 -14.91 1.17 -4.66
C GLU A 136 -15.26 2.02 -3.42
N GLN A 137 -15.83 1.43 -2.35
CA GLN A 137 -16.22 2.12 -1.12
C GLN A 137 -15.41 1.64 0.09
N ASN A 138 -15.19 0.32 0.20
CA ASN A 138 -14.64 -0.30 1.40
C ASN A 138 -13.16 -0.61 1.23
N GLY A 139 -12.33 0.00 2.06
CA GLY A 139 -10.89 -0.15 1.99
C GLY A 139 -10.20 -0.14 3.35
N VAL A 140 -8.97 -0.67 3.35
CA VAL A 140 -8.07 -0.72 4.50
C VAL A 140 -6.68 -0.29 4.02
N ALA A 141 -6.01 0.53 4.83
CA ALA A 141 -4.60 0.87 4.69
C ALA A 141 -3.86 0.41 5.95
N ILE A 142 -2.77 -0.31 5.77
CA ILE A 142 -1.91 -0.77 6.86
C ILE A 142 -0.49 -0.26 6.68
N GLY A 143 0.29 -0.22 7.77
CA GLY A 143 1.63 0.30 7.61
C GLY A 143 2.51 0.26 8.85
N SER A 144 3.46 1.19 8.86
CA SER A 144 4.50 1.25 9.90
C SER A 144 3.89 1.60 11.27
N TYR A 145 4.53 1.07 12.30
CA TYR A 145 4.17 1.30 13.70
C TYR A 145 2.70 0.99 14.02
N GLY A 146 2.18 -0.12 13.47
CA GLY A 146 0.82 -0.58 13.71
C GLY A 146 -0.27 0.25 13.03
N LEU A 147 0.08 1.11 12.05
CA LEU A 147 -0.90 1.89 11.30
C LEU A 147 -1.97 0.97 10.71
N TYR A 148 -3.22 1.26 11.04
CA TYR A 148 -4.40 0.58 10.52
C TYR A 148 -5.53 1.59 10.34
N LEU A 149 -5.87 1.88 9.09
CA LEU A 149 -6.93 2.83 8.73
C LEU A 149 -8.00 2.10 7.93
N VAL A 150 -9.26 2.47 8.15
CA VAL A 150 -10.41 1.92 7.42
C VAL A 150 -11.23 3.04 6.78
N THR A 151 -11.81 2.75 5.62
CA THR A 151 -12.77 3.61 4.93
C THR A 151 -13.97 2.81 4.47
N ASP A 152 -15.16 3.42 4.50
CA ASP A 152 -16.42 2.90 3.95
C ASP A 152 -17.03 3.83 2.89
N ASP A 153 -16.29 4.87 2.50
CA ASP A 153 -16.74 5.91 1.57
C ASP A 153 -15.80 6.12 0.37
N GLY A 154 -14.95 5.13 0.09
CA GLY A 154 -13.99 5.15 -1.02
C GLY A 154 -12.77 6.02 -0.76
N GLY A 155 -12.42 6.21 0.52
CA GLY A 155 -11.26 6.97 0.96
C GLY A 155 -11.49 8.47 1.08
N ARG A 156 -12.77 8.95 1.04
CA ARG A 156 -13.07 10.36 1.34
C ARG A 156 -12.83 10.69 2.80
N SER A 157 -13.02 9.71 3.66
CA SER A 157 -12.62 9.75 5.06
C SER A 157 -11.97 8.43 5.47
N TRP A 158 -11.03 8.52 6.41
CA TRP A 158 -10.35 7.39 7.00
C TRP A 158 -10.46 7.43 8.51
N GLN A 159 -10.72 6.28 9.11
CA GLN A 159 -10.85 6.12 10.55
C GLN A 159 -9.74 5.24 11.07
N ASP A 160 -9.17 5.62 12.22
CA ASP A 160 -8.19 4.80 12.92
C ASP A 160 -8.87 3.53 13.46
N GLY A 161 -8.20 2.40 13.25
CA GLY A 161 -8.48 1.13 13.91
C GLY A 161 -7.22 0.62 14.60
N ALA A 162 -7.29 -0.58 15.16
CA ALA A 162 -6.15 -1.25 15.77
C ALA A 162 -6.15 -2.73 15.42
N VAL A 163 -4.97 -3.27 15.15
CA VAL A 163 -4.74 -4.72 15.00
C VAL A 163 -4.24 -5.28 16.33
N ASP A 164 -3.29 -4.58 16.96
CA ASP A 164 -2.72 -4.93 18.26
C ASP A 164 -2.46 -3.63 19.03
N GLU A 165 -3.16 -3.44 20.15
CA GLU A 165 -3.02 -2.23 20.98
C GLU A 165 -1.74 -2.22 21.81
N GLU A 166 -1.13 -3.39 22.05
CA GLU A 166 0.04 -3.53 22.91
C GLU A 166 1.35 -3.43 22.11
N ASN A 167 1.31 -3.80 20.81
CA ASN A 167 2.49 -3.86 19.96
C ASN A 167 2.32 -2.98 18.71
N GLN A 168 3.31 -2.12 18.47
CA GLN A 168 3.34 -1.21 17.33
C GLN A 168 4.36 -1.66 16.29
N TYR A 169 4.38 -2.96 15.96
CA TYR A 169 5.21 -3.48 14.87
C TYR A 169 4.65 -3.10 13.50
N HIS A 170 5.50 -3.12 12.49
CA HIS A 170 5.06 -2.81 11.14
C HIS A 170 4.11 -3.90 10.61
N LEU A 171 3.00 -3.47 10.03
CA LEU A 171 2.07 -4.29 9.29
C LEU A 171 2.43 -4.13 7.80
N ASN A 172 3.12 -5.16 7.24
CA ASN A 172 3.80 -5.01 5.96
C ASN A 172 2.91 -5.30 4.76
N ALA A 173 2.10 -6.35 4.83
CA ALA A 173 1.20 -6.75 3.76
C ALA A 173 -0.05 -7.44 4.32
N MET A 174 -1.19 -7.30 3.63
CA MET A 174 -2.45 -7.92 4.00
C MET A 174 -3.02 -8.70 2.82
N VAL A 175 -3.59 -9.86 3.13
CA VAL A 175 -4.39 -10.63 2.17
C VAL A 175 -5.77 -10.91 2.73
N ARG A 176 -6.77 -11.01 1.85
CA ARG A 176 -8.15 -11.32 2.20
C ARG A 176 -8.65 -12.50 1.38
N PHE A 177 -9.12 -13.53 2.08
CA PHE A 177 -9.81 -14.66 1.44
C PHE A 177 -11.23 -14.29 1.01
N PRO A 178 -11.83 -15.03 0.05
CA PRO A 178 -13.19 -14.76 -0.42
C PRO A 178 -14.27 -14.84 0.67
N ASP A 179 -14.04 -15.61 1.73
CA ASP A 179 -14.93 -15.77 2.89
C ASP A 179 -14.79 -14.67 3.95
N GLY A 180 -13.90 -13.71 3.73
CA GLY A 180 -13.69 -12.56 4.62
C GLY A 180 -12.53 -12.72 5.60
N ILE A 181 -11.92 -13.91 5.71
CA ILE A 181 -10.73 -14.08 6.55
C ILE A 181 -9.61 -13.20 6.02
N ARG A 182 -8.95 -12.47 6.92
CA ARG A 182 -7.80 -11.62 6.60
C ARG A 182 -6.56 -12.10 7.33
N LEU A 183 -5.42 -12.05 6.65
CA LEU A 183 -4.11 -12.31 7.25
C LEU A 183 -3.20 -11.11 7.02
N ILE A 184 -2.42 -10.73 8.02
CA ILE A 184 -1.40 -9.69 7.95
C ILE A 184 -0.04 -10.32 8.18
N ALA A 185 0.86 -10.13 7.22
CA ALA A 185 2.29 -10.38 7.34
C ALA A 185 2.95 -9.16 7.98
N GLY A 186 3.76 -9.36 9.01
CA GLY A 186 4.33 -8.24 9.75
C GLY A 186 5.79 -8.40 10.12
N GLU A 187 6.26 -7.45 10.91
CA GLU A 187 7.64 -7.32 11.35
C GLU A 187 7.96 -8.28 12.50
N ALA A 188 9.21 -8.77 12.55
CA ALA A 188 9.79 -9.52 13.68
C ALA A 188 8.96 -10.74 14.13
N GLY A 189 8.28 -11.42 13.20
CA GLY A 189 7.41 -12.57 13.49
C GLY A 189 6.00 -12.21 13.93
N TYR A 190 5.70 -10.91 14.14
CA TYR A 190 4.35 -10.45 14.48
C TYR A 190 3.48 -10.45 13.22
N SER A 191 2.54 -11.35 13.18
CA SER A 191 1.57 -11.52 12.11
C SER A 191 0.21 -11.83 12.71
N TYR A 192 -0.86 -11.48 12.00
CA TYR A 192 -2.19 -11.49 12.60
C TYR A 192 -3.22 -12.10 11.66
N ARG A 193 -4.31 -12.62 12.24
CA ARG A 193 -5.47 -13.11 11.54
C ARG A 193 -6.74 -12.45 12.07
N SER A 194 -7.65 -12.19 11.17
CA SER A 194 -9.05 -11.84 11.49
C SER A 194 -9.98 -12.86 10.84
N LEU A 195 -10.95 -13.35 11.59
CA LEU A 195 -12.00 -14.26 11.14
C LEU A 195 -13.33 -13.54 10.86
N ASP A 196 -13.40 -12.23 11.09
CA ASP A 196 -14.61 -11.40 11.05
C ASP A 196 -14.43 -10.14 10.19
N ASP A 197 -13.71 -10.30 9.07
CA ASP A 197 -13.44 -9.25 8.07
C ASP A 197 -12.73 -8.01 8.63
N GLY A 198 -11.88 -8.19 9.66
CA GLY A 198 -11.04 -7.14 10.24
C GLY A 198 -11.64 -6.47 11.48
N ALA A 199 -12.76 -6.95 12.02
CA ALA A 199 -13.36 -6.41 13.23
C ALA A 199 -12.55 -6.77 14.49
N THR A 200 -11.99 -7.99 14.54
CA THR A 200 -11.07 -8.42 15.60
C THR A 200 -9.87 -9.15 15.02
N TRP A 201 -8.76 -9.13 15.76
CA TRP A 201 -7.50 -9.72 15.32
C TRP A 201 -6.92 -10.63 16.39
N GLU A 202 -6.30 -11.72 15.96
CA GLU A 202 -5.54 -12.65 16.81
C GLU A 202 -4.13 -12.83 16.24
N PRO A 203 -3.10 -13.00 17.09
CA PRO A 203 -1.74 -13.26 16.61
C PRO A 203 -1.64 -14.63 15.96
N LEU A 204 -0.81 -14.73 14.92
CA LEU A 204 -0.45 -15.99 14.27
C LEU A 204 0.85 -16.55 14.89
N ASP A 205 0.91 -17.86 15.07
CA ASP A 205 2.14 -18.56 15.46
C ASP A 205 2.87 -19.06 14.20
N LEU A 206 3.84 -18.26 13.75
CA LEU A 206 4.63 -18.59 12.57
C LEU A 206 5.89 -19.38 12.95
N PRO A 207 6.33 -20.33 12.09
CA PRO A 207 7.57 -21.09 12.33
C PRO A 207 8.85 -20.25 12.16
N TYR A 208 8.73 -18.98 11.80
CA TYR A 208 9.83 -18.03 11.63
C TYR A 208 9.55 -16.72 12.36
N GLN A 209 10.55 -16.26 13.13
CA GLN A 209 10.45 -15.06 13.96
C GLN A 209 11.08 -13.80 13.32
N GLY A 210 11.32 -13.82 12.02
CA GLY A 210 11.77 -12.65 11.25
C GLY A 210 10.63 -11.96 10.51
N SER A 211 10.92 -10.80 9.92
CA SER A 211 9.92 -10.02 9.19
C SER A 211 9.50 -10.71 7.89
N MET A 212 8.19 -10.80 7.70
CA MET A 212 7.56 -11.16 6.44
C MET A 212 7.14 -9.86 5.75
N TRP A 213 7.65 -9.62 4.53
CA TRP A 213 7.49 -8.34 3.86
C TRP A 213 6.32 -8.29 2.89
N GLY A 214 5.88 -9.45 2.44
CA GLY A 214 4.76 -9.54 1.55
C GLY A 214 3.91 -10.77 1.75
N ALA A 215 2.73 -10.75 1.17
CA ALA A 215 1.75 -11.82 1.23
C ALA A 215 0.97 -11.90 -0.07
N LEU A 216 0.56 -13.11 -0.46
CA LEU A 216 -0.41 -13.32 -1.53
C LEU A 216 -1.29 -14.54 -1.23
N ILE A 217 -2.47 -14.61 -1.87
CA ILE A 217 -3.28 -15.83 -1.93
C ILE A 217 -3.13 -16.44 -3.30
N THR A 218 -2.69 -17.70 -3.34
CA THR A 218 -2.55 -18.45 -4.58
C THR A 218 -3.92 -18.85 -5.17
N SER A 219 -3.97 -19.15 -6.44
CA SER A 219 -5.17 -19.65 -7.13
C SER A 219 -5.71 -20.96 -6.52
N ARG A 220 -4.90 -21.67 -5.70
CA ARG A 220 -5.31 -22.86 -4.94
C ARG A 220 -5.93 -22.54 -3.58
N GLY A 221 -6.03 -21.25 -3.22
CA GLY A 221 -6.55 -20.80 -1.94
C GLY A 221 -5.57 -20.93 -0.77
N CYS A 222 -4.26 -21.03 -1.02
CA CYS A 222 -3.24 -21.00 0.03
C CYS A 222 -2.68 -19.58 0.17
N ALA A 223 -2.53 -19.11 1.41
CA ALA A 223 -1.76 -17.92 1.71
C ALA A 223 -0.26 -18.24 1.64
N VAL A 224 0.52 -17.33 1.07
CA VAL A 224 1.98 -17.40 1.03
C VAL A 224 2.51 -16.09 1.58
N PHE A 225 3.29 -16.17 2.67
CA PHE A 225 4.08 -15.06 3.20
C PHE A 225 5.54 -15.21 2.74
N TYR A 226 6.18 -14.12 2.40
CA TYR A 226 7.58 -14.10 1.99
C TYR A 226 8.29 -12.88 2.58
N GLY A 227 9.60 -12.97 2.79
CA GLY A 227 10.29 -11.85 3.43
C GLY A 227 11.79 -12.04 3.62
N LEU A 228 12.24 -11.67 4.79
CA LEU A 228 13.64 -11.53 5.14
C LEU A 228 14.41 -12.85 4.95
N ARG A 229 15.62 -12.76 4.36
CA ARG A 229 16.57 -13.88 4.18
C ARG A 229 16.00 -15.05 3.38
N GLY A 230 15.06 -14.81 2.47
CA GLY A 230 14.52 -15.84 1.59
C GLY A 230 13.49 -16.76 2.24
N HIS A 231 13.00 -16.45 3.44
CA HIS A 231 11.95 -17.24 4.07
C HIS A 231 10.63 -17.12 3.33
N ILE A 232 10.00 -18.25 3.06
CA ILE A 232 8.68 -18.37 2.43
C ILE A 232 7.85 -19.33 3.29
N LEU A 233 6.70 -18.85 3.77
CA LEU A 233 5.75 -19.62 4.56
C LEU A 233 4.46 -19.81 3.81
N GLN A 234 3.86 -20.99 3.88
CA GLN A 234 2.59 -21.29 3.24
C GLN A 234 1.58 -21.86 4.24
N SER A 235 0.35 -21.38 4.16
CA SER A 235 -0.80 -21.95 4.84
C SER A 235 -1.92 -22.22 3.83
N CYS A 236 -2.51 -23.41 3.85
CA CYS A 236 -3.65 -23.78 3.01
C CYS A 236 -4.92 -24.01 3.82
N ASP A 237 -4.97 -23.55 5.06
CA ASP A 237 -6.07 -23.66 6.02
C ASP A 237 -6.35 -22.33 6.73
N SER A 238 -6.23 -21.24 5.98
CA SER A 238 -6.54 -19.87 6.43
C SER A 238 -5.71 -19.41 7.64
N GLY A 239 -4.48 -19.89 7.74
CA GLY A 239 -3.54 -19.50 8.78
C GLY A 239 -3.50 -20.40 10.03
N ASP A 240 -4.26 -21.52 10.04
CA ASP A 240 -4.22 -22.45 11.18
C ASP A 240 -2.89 -23.18 11.30
N ASN A 241 -2.32 -23.59 10.16
CA ASN A 241 -1.01 -24.24 10.12
C ASN A 241 -0.13 -23.64 9.04
N TRP A 242 1.15 -23.49 9.34
CA TRP A 242 2.14 -22.94 8.43
C TRP A 242 3.27 -23.92 8.17
N VAL A 243 3.70 -24.00 6.93
CA VAL A 243 4.89 -24.76 6.52
C VAL A 243 5.88 -23.84 5.83
N GLU A 244 7.15 -24.02 6.12
CA GLU A 244 8.21 -23.30 5.42
C GLU A 244 8.58 -24.01 4.12
N LEU A 245 8.62 -23.23 3.03
CA LEU A 245 9.04 -23.68 1.71
C LEU A 245 10.51 -23.29 1.49
N ALA A 246 11.35 -24.25 1.11
CA ALA A 246 12.75 -23.98 0.82
C ALA A 246 12.88 -23.13 -0.45
N SER A 247 13.27 -21.88 -0.31
CA SER A 247 13.45 -20.93 -1.45
C SER A 247 14.74 -21.17 -2.23
N GLY A 248 15.77 -21.70 -1.57
CA GLY A 248 17.10 -21.87 -2.15
C GLY A 248 17.94 -20.58 -2.21
N THR A 249 17.49 -19.48 -1.61
CA THR A 249 18.19 -18.19 -1.58
C THR A 249 18.29 -17.63 -0.16
N GLN A 250 19.18 -16.66 0.03
CA GLN A 250 19.26 -15.80 1.23
C GLN A 250 18.89 -14.35 0.90
N ALA A 251 18.50 -14.05 -0.35
CA ALA A 251 18.01 -12.73 -0.71
C ALA A 251 16.69 -12.45 0.00
N SER A 252 16.50 -11.23 0.46
CA SER A 252 15.20 -10.81 0.99
C SER A 252 14.21 -10.67 -0.15
N LEU A 253 12.98 -11.13 0.10
CA LEU A 253 11.91 -11.23 -0.90
C LEU A 253 10.87 -10.13 -0.62
N SER A 254 10.50 -9.36 -1.64
CA SER A 254 9.74 -8.12 -1.52
C SER A 254 8.38 -8.14 -2.21
N GLY A 255 8.25 -8.82 -3.37
CA GLY A 255 7.04 -8.84 -4.16
C GLY A 255 6.75 -10.21 -4.75
N ALA A 256 5.48 -10.46 -5.10
CA ALA A 256 5.10 -11.74 -5.70
C ALA A 256 3.83 -11.64 -6.54
N ALA A 257 3.75 -12.50 -7.55
CA ALA A 257 2.56 -12.66 -8.38
C ALA A 257 2.36 -14.12 -8.79
N GLU A 258 1.12 -14.50 -9.04
CA GLU A 258 0.80 -15.79 -9.61
C GLU A 258 0.04 -15.64 -10.93
N GLN A 259 0.43 -16.44 -11.91
CA GLN A 259 -0.27 -16.56 -13.18
C GLN A 259 -0.30 -18.00 -13.65
N GLN A 260 -1.51 -18.54 -13.93
CA GLN A 260 -1.70 -19.89 -14.46
C GLN A 260 -1.02 -20.99 -13.63
N GLY A 261 -0.97 -20.81 -12.31
CA GLY A 261 -0.34 -21.74 -11.37
C GLY A 261 1.17 -21.62 -11.25
N MET A 262 1.79 -20.67 -11.95
CA MET A 262 3.19 -20.30 -11.76
C MET A 262 3.27 -19.12 -10.80
N LEU A 263 3.83 -19.37 -9.60
CA LEU A 263 4.15 -18.33 -8.62
C LEU A 263 5.53 -17.75 -8.94
N VAL A 264 5.61 -16.43 -9.02
CA VAL A 264 6.86 -15.66 -9.12
C VAL A 264 7.02 -14.85 -7.86
N ILE A 265 8.19 -14.93 -7.22
CA ILE A 265 8.56 -14.08 -6.06
C ILE A 265 9.86 -13.38 -6.41
N VAL A 266 9.92 -12.09 -6.16
CA VAL A 266 11.08 -11.25 -6.49
C VAL A 266 11.71 -10.66 -5.23
N GLY A 267 12.96 -10.23 -5.35
CA GLY A 267 13.68 -9.66 -4.21
C GLY A 267 15.02 -9.01 -4.58
N ASN A 268 15.83 -8.86 -3.55
CA ASN A 268 17.11 -8.15 -3.65
C ASN A 268 18.07 -8.79 -4.67
N SER A 269 18.95 -7.95 -5.20
CA SER A 269 20.02 -8.31 -6.14
C SER A 269 19.51 -9.03 -7.39
N GLY A 270 18.35 -8.64 -7.91
CA GLY A 270 17.76 -9.21 -9.13
C GLY A 270 17.23 -10.63 -8.96
N THR A 271 17.01 -11.09 -7.73
CA THR A 271 16.50 -12.43 -7.47
C THR A 271 15.07 -12.59 -7.97
N VAL A 272 14.83 -13.62 -8.78
CA VAL A 272 13.49 -14.04 -9.21
C VAL A 272 13.35 -15.53 -8.95
N LEU A 273 12.39 -15.90 -8.11
CA LEU A 273 12.03 -17.29 -7.83
C LEU A 273 10.78 -17.67 -8.61
N THR A 274 10.81 -18.84 -9.26
CA THR A 274 9.61 -19.39 -9.93
C THR A 274 9.23 -20.73 -9.32
N TRP A 275 7.94 -20.92 -9.04
CA TRP A 275 7.39 -22.18 -8.52
C TRP A 275 6.35 -22.74 -9.49
N SER A 276 6.52 -23.99 -9.90
CA SER A 276 5.59 -24.71 -10.78
C SER A 276 5.10 -26.05 -10.21
N GLY A 277 5.22 -26.25 -8.88
CA GLY A 277 4.68 -27.41 -8.16
C GLY A 277 5.70 -28.43 -7.64
N GLY A 278 7.00 -28.25 -7.89
CA GLY A 278 8.04 -29.20 -7.45
C GLY A 278 9.17 -28.60 -6.61
N GLY A 279 9.14 -27.29 -6.40
CA GLY A 279 10.20 -26.50 -5.73
C GLY A 279 10.42 -25.19 -6.45
N PHE A 280 11.18 -24.30 -5.81
CA PHE A 280 11.58 -23.04 -6.42
C PHE A 280 12.78 -23.24 -7.34
N THR A 281 12.73 -22.56 -8.48
CA THR A 281 13.88 -22.33 -9.34
C THR A 281 14.32 -20.90 -9.22
N THR A 282 15.59 -20.66 -8.91
CA THR A 282 16.15 -19.32 -8.79
C THR A 282 16.68 -18.83 -10.12
N HIS A 283 16.27 -17.65 -10.51
CA HIS A 283 16.78 -16.89 -11.64
C HIS A 283 17.41 -15.60 -11.11
N GLN A 284 18.29 -15.02 -11.89
CA GLN A 284 18.95 -13.75 -11.59
C GLN A 284 18.78 -12.83 -12.78
N LEU A 285 18.19 -11.64 -12.58
CA LEU A 285 18.18 -10.62 -13.61
C LEU A 285 19.61 -10.19 -13.92
N SER A 286 19.89 -9.96 -15.19
CA SER A 286 21.22 -9.55 -15.65
C SER A 286 21.68 -8.21 -15.08
N SER A 287 20.73 -7.32 -14.73
CA SER A 287 20.98 -6.02 -14.09
C SER A 287 21.44 -6.13 -12.63
N GLY A 288 21.01 -7.18 -11.90
CA GLY A 288 21.33 -7.38 -10.50
C GLY A 288 20.69 -6.34 -9.54
N VAL A 289 19.72 -5.56 -9.99
CA VAL A 289 19.04 -4.51 -9.21
C VAL A 289 18.07 -5.11 -8.18
N ASP A 290 17.76 -4.37 -7.14
CA ASP A 290 16.73 -4.75 -6.17
C ASP A 290 15.35 -4.62 -6.80
N LEU A 291 14.55 -5.69 -6.68
CA LEU A 291 13.18 -5.75 -7.18
C LEU A 291 12.21 -5.55 -6.03
N ALA A 292 11.12 -4.82 -6.27
CA ALA A 292 10.11 -4.50 -5.27
C ALA A 292 8.83 -5.31 -5.44
N ASP A 293 8.30 -5.41 -6.67
CA ASP A 293 7.05 -6.12 -6.93
C ASP A 293 7.03 -6.79 -8.31
N ALA A 294 6.04 -7.68 -8.51
CA ALA A 294 5.81 -8.42 -9.75
C ALA A 294 4.31 -8.37 -10.13
N LEU A 295 4.03 -8.12 -11.42
CA LEU A 295 2.67 -8.07 -11.95
C LEU A 295 2.54 -9.00 -13.18
N PRO A 296 1.52 -9.87 -13.25
CA PRO A 296 1.34 -10.77 -14.39
C PRO A 296 1.02 -9.99 -15.68
N LEU A 297 1.64 -10.39 -16.79
CA LEU A 297 1.34 -9.91 -18.13
C LEU A 297 0.77 -11.05 -18.99
N SER A 298 0.24 -10.71 -20.17
CA SER A 298 -0.20 -11.73 -21.12
C SER A 298 0.98 -12.60 -21.62
N GLY A 299 0.70 -13.84 -21.97
CA GLY A 299 1.68 -14.77 -22.55
C GLY A 299 2.69 -15.34 -21.57
N GLY A 300 2.36 -15.46 -20.28
CA GLY A 300 3.23 -16.07 -19.27
C GLY A 300 4.41 -15.19 -18.86
N ARG A 301 4.34 -13.88 -19.14
CA ARG A 301 5.34 -12.90 -18.75
C ARG A 301 4.93 -12.17 -17.47
N PHE A 302 5.89 -11.51 -16.85
CA PHE A 302 5.70 -10.64 -15.69
C PHE A 302 6.38 -9.29 -15.92
N LEU A 303 5.72 -8.24 -15.52
CA LEU A 303 6.34 -6.96 -15.24
C LEU A 303 6.95 -7.06 -13.84
N LEU A 304 8.19 -6.68 -13.68
CA LEU A 304 8.84 -6.51 -12.40
C LEU A 304 9.16 -5.04 -12.24
N VAL A 305 8.97 -4.51 -11.05
CA VAL A 305 9.33 -3.12 -10.70
C VAL A 305 10.35 -3.11 -9.58
N GLY A 306 11.20 -2.07 -9.54
CA GLY A 306 12.26 -1.96 -8.54
C GLY A 306 13.21 -0.82 -8.84
N GLU A 307 14.47 -0.97 -8.47
CA GLU A 307 15.53 -0.06 -8.84
C GLU A 307 15.70 -0.06 -10.37
N GLY A 308 15.92 1.14 -10.95
CA GLY A 308 16.02 1.31 -12.39
C GLY A 308 14.66 1.22 -13.10
N GLY A 309 13.55 1.21 -12.38
CA GLY A 309 12.20 1.27 -12.91
C GLY A 309 11.58 -0.11 -13.16
N TRP A 310 11.23 -0.38 -14.40
CA TRP A 310 10.52 -1.61 -14.79
C TRP A 310 11.41 -2.57 -15.56
N HIS A 311 11.14 -3.88 -15.40
CA HIS A 311 11.83 -4.98 -16.07
C HIS A 311 10.81 -6.01 -16.55
N LEU A 312 11.17 -6.83 -17.53
CA LEU A 312 10.34 -7.93 -18.01
C LEU A 312 10.96 -9.29 -17.64
N PHE A 313 10.12 -10.20 -17.19
CA PHE A 313 10.54 -11.57 -16.92
C PHE A 313 9.60 -12.58 -17.63
N PRO A 314 10.13 -13.64 -18.29
CA PRO A 314 11.54 -13.86 -18.59
C PRO A 314 12.15 -12.74 -19.45
N GLU A 315 13.45 -12.52 -19.27
CA GLU A 315 14.21 -11.61 -20.14
C GLU A 315 14.14 -12.10 -21.58
N MET A 316 13.88 -11.20 -22.52
CA MET A 316 13.86 -11.53 -23.95
C MET A 316 15.09 -10.98 -24.65
N ASP A 317 15.78 -11.84 -25.38
CA ASP A 317 16.92 -11.43 -26.23
C ASP A 317 16.49 -10.35 -27.23
N GLY A 318 17.13 -9.18 -27.18
CA GLY A 318 16.96 -8.11 -28.15
C GLY A 318 15.86 -7.07 -27.86
N MET A 319 15.15 -7.14 -26.73
CA MET A 319 14.34 -6.03 -26.28
C MET A 319 15.16 -5.04 -25.44
N PRO A 320 14.83 -3.72 -25.48
CA PRO A 320 15.50 -2.77 -24.62
C PRO A 320 15.22 -3.14 -23.16
N GLN A 321 16.22 -3.67 -22.49
CA GLN A 321 16.29 -3.77 -21.04
C GLN A 321 16.62 -2.36 -20.56
N GLN A 322 15.69 -1.67 -19.92
CA GLN A 322 16.01 -0.38 -19.30
C GLN A 322 16.82 -0.65 -18.04
N GLY A 323 17.93 0.06 -17.89
CA GLY A 323 18.78 0.01 -16.70
C GLY A 323 20.20 -0.48 -16.94
N GLY A 324 20.91 0.19 -17.83
CA GLY A 324 22.34 -0.07 -18.03
C GLY A 324 23.04 1.12 -18.69
N ARG A 325 23.38 2.13 -17.90
CA ARG A 325 24.50 3.05 -18.15
C ARG A 325 25.22 3.35 -16.87
#